data_c354774039953baf26dc0277664020ec
#
_entry.id   c354774039953baf26dc0277664020ec
#
_cell.length_a   1.000
_cell.length_b   1.000
_cell.length_c   1.000
_cell.angle_alpha   90.00
_cell.angle_beta   90.00
_cell.angle_gamma   90.00
#
_symmetry.space_group_name_H-M   'P 1'
#
loop_
_entity.id
_entity.type
_entity.pdbx_description
1 polymer ?
#
loop_
_entity_poly.entity_id
_entity_poly.type
_entity_poly.pdbx_seq_one_letter_code
_entity_poly.pdbx_strand_id
1 'polypeptide(L)'
;MSFIDVSKDGEIATVTLSRGKVNALNEPMVEEITTSFEDLATDNEVKSIIFTGSGKFFSFGFDVPEFLSYPKNDFVRYLEKFTNLYTYVFSFPKPIVAALNGHTIAGGCMLATACDLRLMVTG
;
A
#
# COMPACT_ATOMS: atom_id res chain seq x y z
N MET A 1 12.85 8.43 -7.53
CA MET A 1 11.48 8.57 -8.03
C MET A 1 10.53 7.91 -7.05
N SER A 2 9.46 8.59 -6.69
CA SER A 2 8.50 8.09 -5.70
C SER A 2 7.32 7.43 -6.38
N PHE A 3 6.87 6.29 -5.81
CA PHE A 3 5.65 5.60 -6.24
C PHE A 3 4.49 5.82 -5.27
N ILE A 4 4.73 6.60 -4.23
CA ILE A 4 3.74 6.86 -3.18
C ILE A 4 3.59 8.36 -3.03
N ASP A 5 2.35 8.82 -3.05
CA ASP A 5 2.04 10.22 -2.79
C ASP A 5 1.31 10.30 -1.44
N VAL A 6 1.78 11.18 -0.57
CA VAL A 6 1.15 11.40 0.73
C VAL A 6 0.68 12.84 0.80
N SER A 7 -0.61 13.02 1.02
CA SER A 7 -1.19 14.36 1.21
C SER A 7 -1.93 14.41 2.54
N LYS A 8 -2.03 15.60 3.11
CA LYS A 8 -2.71 15.80 4.39
C LYS A 8 -3.79 16.86 4.21
N ASP A 9 -4.94 16.60 4.80
CA ASP A 9 -6.06 17.56 4.87
C ASP A 9 -6.61 17.50 6.29
N GLY A 10 -6.24 18.53 7.09
CA GLY A 10 -6.55 18.50 8.51
C GLY A 10 -5.87 17.32 9.19
N GLU A 11 -6.66 16.50 9.87
CA GLU A 11 -6.16 15.34 10.62
C GLU A 11 -6.14 14.05 9.81
N ILE A 12 -6.46 14.12 8.52
CA ILE A 12 -6.53 12.96 7.64
C ILE A 12 -5.36 13.00 6.65
N ALA A 13 -4.61 11.91 6.59
CA ALA A 13 -3.58 11.72 5.57
C ALA A 13 -4.08 10.75 4.51
N THR A 14 -3.81 11.04 3.25
CA THR A 14 -4.13 10.14 2.14
C THR A 14 -2.82 9.61 1.57
N VAL A 15 -2.71 8.29 1.54
CA VAL A 15 -1.58 7.57 0.93
C VAL A 15 -2.07 7.01 -0.39
N THR A 16 -1.49 7.47 -1.50
CA THR A 16 -1.92 7.09 -2.84
C THR A 16 -0.82 6.31 -3.54
N LEU A 17 -1.18 5.10 -4.01
CA LEU A 17 -0.29 4.29 -4.83
C LEU A 17 -0.28 4.85 -6.25
N SER A 18 0.91 5.08 -6.81
CA SER A 18 1.06 5.68 -8.13
C SER A 18 2.27 5.08 -8.84
N ARG A 19 2.07 3.93 -9.47
CA ARG A 19 3.10 3.26 -10.23
C ARG A 19 2.50 2.61 -11.48
N GLY A 20 2.70 3.24 -12.63
CA GLY A 20 2.18 2.74 -13.90
C GLY A 20 0.66 2.64 -13.90
N LYS A 21 0.13 1.77 -14.73
CA LYS A 21 -1.32 1.64 -14.89
C LYS A 21 -1.98 0.80 -13.83
N VAL A 22 -1.26 -0.17 -13.27
CA VAL A 22 -1.86 -1.20 -12.42
C VAL A 22 -1.36 -1.17 -10.98
N ASN A 23 -0.49 -0.25 -10.63
CA ASN A 23 0.09 -0.11 -9.29
C ASN A 23 0.65 -1.44 -8.76
N ALA A 24 1.42 -2.14 -9.61
CA ALA A 24 2.08 -3.37 -9.22
C ALA A 24 3.14 -3.08 -8.16
N LEU A 25 3.22 -3.94 -7.16
CA LEU A 25 4.07 -3.74 -5.98
C LEU A 25 5.46 -4.32 -6.23
N ASN A 26 6.42 -3.46 -6.58
CA ASN A 26 7.81 -3.89 -6.61
C ASN A 26 8.45 -3.65 -5.23
N GLU A 27 9.67 -4.12 -5.06
CA GLU A 27 10.34 -4.02 -3.76
C GLU A 27 10.52 -2.57 -3.29
N PRO A 28 11.00 -1.62 -4.12
CA PRO A 28 11.09 -0.22 -3.70
C PRO A 28 9.75 0.38 -3.29
N MET A 29 8.67 0.00 -3.96
CA MET A 29 7.33 0.49 -3.62
C MET A 29 6.87 -0.05 -2.26
N VAL A 30 7.12 -1.32 -1.97
CA VAL A 30 6.82 -1.91 -0.66
C VAL A 30 7.58 -1.15 0.44
N GLU A 31 8.85 -0.84 0.20
CA GLU A 31 9.66 -0.06 1.15
C GLU A 31 9.09 1.35 1.34
N GLU A 32 8.68 2.02 0.26
CA GLU A 32 8.09 3.35 0.36
C GLU A 32 6.77 3.35 1.13
N ILE A 33 5.92 2.35 0.90
CA ILE A 33 4.66 2.23 1.64
C ILE A 33 4.97 2.08 3.12
N THR A 34 5.89 1.19 3.47
CA THR A 34 6.27 0.95 4.86
C THR A 34 6.76 2.24 5.52
N THR A 35 7.68 2.95 4.89
CA THR A 35 8.23 4.20 5.41
C THR A 35 7.13 5.26 5.58
N SER A 36 6.24 5.37 4.59
CA SER A 36 5.14 6.34 4.65
C SER A 36 4.22 6.07 5.85
N PHE A 37 3.86 4.81 6.07
CA PHE A 37 3.03 4.46 7.22
C PHE A 37 3.76 4.64 8.54
N GLU A 38 5.05 4.32 8.61
CA GLU A 38 5.85 4.56 9.82
C GLU A 38 5.90 6.04 10.19
N ASP A 39 6.10 6.91 9.21
CA ASP A 39 6.10 8.35 9.43
C ASP A 39 4.74 8.84 9.91
N LEU A 40 3.66 8.34 9.34
CA LEU A 40 2.31 8.73 9.75
C LEU A 40 1.92 8.19 11.11
N ALA A 41 2.49 7.05 11.52
CA ALA A 41 2.21 6.48 12.84
C ALA A 41 2.66 7.42 13.97
N THR A 42 3.74 8.16 13.76
CA THR A 42 4.32 9.07 14.77
C THR A 42 3.97 10.53 14.54
N ASP A 43 3.22 10.83 13.50
CA ASP A 43 2.79 12.22 13.21
C ASP A 43 1.58 12.56 14.08
N ASN A 44 1.79 13.38 15.10
CA ASN A 44 0.75 13.74 16.06
C ASN A 44 -0.42 14.50 15.46
N GLU A 45 -0.25 15.10 14.29
CA GLU A 45 -1.32 15.85 13.61
C GLU A 45 -2.24 14.93 12.82
N VAL A 46 -1.81 13.72 12.52
CA VAL A 46 -2.59 12.75 11.73
C VAL A 46 -3.34 11.79 12.66
N LYS A 47 -4.67 11.71 12.51
CA LYS A 47 -5.53 10.87 13.32
C LYS A 47 -6.05 9.65 12.57
N SER A 48 -6.14 9.74 11.25
CA SER A 48 -6.62 8.63 10.41
C SER A 48 -6.01 8.70 9.03
N ILE A 49 -6.07 7.58 8.31
CA ILE A 49 -5.42 7.42 7.01
C ILE A 49 -6.43 6.90 5.99
N ILE A 50 -6.38 7.48 4.80
CA ILE A 50 -7.05 6.94 3.62
C ILE A 50 -5.96 6.32 2.76
N PHE A 51 -6.13 5.06 2.39
CA PHE A 51 -5.20 4.32 1.54
C PHE A 51 -5.90 4.03 0.21
N THR A 52 -5.36 4.55 -0.88
CA THR A 52 -6.01 4.47 -2.18
C THR A 52 -4.97 4.31 -3.30
N GLY A 53 -5.42 4.20 -4.53
CA GLY A 53 -4.56 4.15 -5.70
C GLY A 53 -4.93 5.22 -6.70
N SER A 54 -4.05 5.47 -7.66
CA SER A 54 -4.32 6.36 -8.79
C SER A 54 -4.79 5.54 -9.99
N GLY A 55 -5.69 6.12 -10.80
CA GLY A 55 -6.17 5.49 -12.01
C GLY A 55 -7.26 4.45 -11.76
N LYS A 56 -7.24 3.38 -12.56
CA LYS A 56 -8.30 2.37 -12.57
C LYS A 56 -8.00 1.15 -11.68
N PHE A 57 -6.86 1.16 -11.01
CA PHE A 57 -6.45 0.08 -10.12
C PHE A 57 -6.12 0.64 -8.75
N PHE A 58 -6.55 -0.04 -7.71
CA PHE A 58 -5.95 0.13 -6.39
C PHE A 58 -4.55 -0.48 -6.45
N SER A 59 -4.47 -1.79 -6.66
CA SER A 59 -3.20 -2.47 -6.94
C SER A 59 -3.47 -3.83 -7.57
N PHE A 60 -2.65 -4.18 -8.55
CA PHE A 60 -2.64 -5.50 -9.18
C PHE A 60 -1.97 -6.57 -8.30
N GLY A 61 -1.22 -6.15 -7.29
CA GLY A 61 -0.43 -7.05 -6.46
C GLY A 61 1.04 -7.03 -6.85
N PHE A 62 1.74 -8.13 -6.62
CA PHE A 62 3.18 -8.19 -6.87
C PHE A 62 3.52 -7.92 -8.34
N ASP A 63 4.66 -7.26 -8.52
CA ASP A 63 5.26 -7.11 -9.85
C ASP A 63 5.88 -8.45 -10.23
N VAL A 64 5.08 -9.29 -10.89
CA VAL A 64 5.46 -10.66 -11.23
C VAL A 64 6.70 -10.73 -12.10
N PRO A 65 6.82 -9.93 -13.18
CA PRO A 65 8.05 -9.93 -13.97
C PRO A 65 9.30 -9.64 -13.13
N GLU A 66 9.21 -8.72 -12.16
CA GLU A 66 10.34 -8.38 -11.31
C GLU A 66 10.71 -9.53 -10.40
N PHE A 67 9.76 -10.08 -9.64
CA PHE A 67 10.13 -11.11 -8.68
C PHE A 67 10.55 -12.43 -9.36
N LEU A 68 10.08 -12.71 -10.56
CA LEU A 68 10.54 -13.87 -11.31
C LEU A 68 12.01 -13.74 -11.74
N SER A 69 12.52 -12.52 -11.81
CA SER A 69 13.92 -12.28 -12.14
C SER A 69 14.86 -12.43 -10.94
N TYR A 70 14.32 -12.55 -9.74
CA TYR A 70 15.11 -12.57 -8.51
C TYR A 70 15.74 -13.95 -8.26
N PRO A 71 17.01 -13.98 -7.78
CA PRO A 71 17.54 -15.17 -7.13
C PRO A 71 16.68 -15.53 -5.90
N LYS A 72 16.72 -16.80 -5.50
CA LYS A 72 15.88 -17.29 -4.41
C LYS A 72 15.98 -16.46 -3.14
N ASN A 73 17.19 -16.09 -2.72
CA ASN A 73 17.37 -15.33 -1.49
C ASN A 73 16.77 -13.93 -1.58
N ASP A 74 16.86 -13.30 -2.74
CA ASP A 74 16.28 -11.98 -2.97
C ASP A 74 14.75 -12.05 -2.99
N PHE A 75 14.22 -13.12 -3.55
CA PHE A 75 12.77 -13.36 -3.54
C PHE A 75 12.24 -13.52 -2.12
N VAL A 76 12.94 -14.30 -1.29
CA VAL A 76 12.56 -14.48 0.12
C VAL A 76 12.58 -13.14 0.85
N ARG A 77 13.61 -12.32 0.62
CA ARG A 77 13.69 -10.98 1.21
C ARG A 77 12.50 -10.11 0.81
N TYR A 78 12.12 -10.13 -0.46
CA TYR A 78 10.97 -9.38 -0.96
C TYR A 78 9.68 -9.83 -0.26
N LEU A 79 9.45 -11.13 -0.17
CA LEU A 79 8.28 -11.67 0.52
C LEU A 79 8.25 -11.29 1.99
N GLU A 80 9.41 -11.29 2.66
CA GLU A 80 9.49 -10.89 4.06
C GLU A 80 9.12 -9.41 4.23
N LYS A 81 9.60 -8.55 3.34
CA LYS A 81 9.25 -7.12 3.37
C LYS A 81 7.75 -6.92 3.19
N PHE A 82 7.14 -7.65 2.27
CA PHE A 82 5.70 -7.56 2.06
C PHE A 82 4.92 -8.08 3.26
N THR A 83 5.33 -9.21 3.82
CA THR A 83 4.67 -9.80 5.00
C THR A 83 4.77 -8.84 6.18
N ASN A 84 5.91 -8.21 6.38
CA ASN A 84 6.09 -7.22 7.43
C ASN A 84 5.19 -6.00 7.21
N LEU A 85 5.07 -5.54 5.98
CA LEU A 85 4.17 -4.44 5.64
C LEU A 85 2.71 -4.82 5.92
N TYR A 86 2.28 -6.00 5.47
CA TYR A 86 0.94 -6.49 5.69
C TYR A 86 0.60 -6.53 7.19
N THR A 87 1.50 -7.11 7.99
CA THR A 87 1.33 -7.19 9.43
C THR A 87 1.29 -5.81 10.08
N TYR A 88 2.15 -4.91 9.61
CA TYR A 88 2.21 -3.55 10.13
C TYR A 88 0.92 -2.78 9.87
N VAL A 89 0.38 -2.87 8.66
CA VAL A 89 -0.90 -2.24 8.31
C VAL A 89 -2.02 -2.81 9.16
N PHE A 90 -2.05 -4.12 9.34
CA PHE A 90 -3.08 -4.78 10.14
C PHE A 90 -3.07 -4.31 11.60
N SER A 91 -1.90 -4.07 12.17
CA SER A 91 -1.73 -3.64 13.56
C SER A 91 -1.48 -2.13 13.72
N PHE A 92 -1.73 -1.36 12.67
CA PHE A 92 -1.43 0.07 12.66
C PHE A 92 -2.20 0.81 13.77
N PRO A 93 -1.55 1.78 14.47
CA PRO A 93 -2.16 2.39 15.66
C PRO A 93 -3.24 3.43 15.36
N LYS A 94 -3.54 3.71 14.11
CA LYS A 94 -4.56 4.68 13.70
C LYS A 94 -5.51 4.02 12.71
N PRO A 95 -6.79 4.46 12.61
CA PRO A 95 -7.70 3.91 11.63
C PRO A 95 -7.19 4.11 10.20
N ILE A 96 -7.30 3.04 9.39
CA ILE A 96 -7.01 3.09 7.96
C ILE A 96 -8.26 2.69 7.19
N VAL A 97 -8.70 3.57 6.29
CA VAL A 97 -9.79 3.27 5.36
C VAL A 97 -9.15 3.00 4.00
N ALA A 98 -9.36 1.80 3.48
CA ALA A 98 -8.96 1.48 2.11
C ALA A 98 -10.04 2.00 1.16
N ALA A 99 -9.73 3.04 0.42
CA ALA A 99 -10.62 3.57 -0.62
C ALA A 99 -10.23 2.91 -1.94
N LEU A 100 -10.95 1.84 -2.28
CA LEU A 100 -10.63 0.99 -3.42
C LEU A 100 -11.20 1.64 -4.68
N ASN A 101 -10.34 2.38 -5.36
CA ASN A 101 -10.68 3.17 -6.54
C ASN A 101 -10.88 2.35 -7.82
N GLY A 102 -10.63 1.04 -7.75
CA GLY A 102 -10.74 0.16 -8.90
C GLY A 102 -10.28 -1.25 -8.56
N HIS A 103 -9.72 -1.93 -9.55
CA HIS A 103 -9.31 -3.33 -9.40
C HIS A 103 -8.32 -3.52 -8.24
N THR A 104 -8.60 -4.52 -7.42
CA THR A 104 -7.84 -4.83 -6.21
C THR A 104 -7.58 -6.33 -6.22
N ILE A 105 -6.34 -6.74 -6.52
CA ILE A 105 -6.02 -8.09 -6.90
C ILE A 105 -4.82 -8.60 -6.09
N ALA A 106 -4.86 -9.86 -5.68
CA ALA A 106 -3.75 -10.58 -5.04
C ALA A 106 -3.15 -9.80 -3.86
N GLY A 107 -1.87 -9.43 -3.91
CA GLY A 107 -1.21 -8.66 -2.85
C GLY A 107 -1.88 -7.32 -2.58
N GLY A 108 -2.47 -6.69 -3.60
CA GLY A 108 -3.28 -5.49 -3.41
C GLY A 108 -4.52 -5.77 -2.58
N CYS A 109 -5.17 -6.89 -2.82
CA CYS A 109 -6.31 -7.32 -2.02
C CYS A 109 -5.89 -7.64 -0.58
N MET A 110 -4.72 -8.24 -0.39
CA MET A 110 -4.20 -8.51 0.95
C MET A 110 -4.01 -7.22 1.73
N LEU A 111 -3.40 -6.20 1.14
CA LEU A 111 -3.24 -4.91 1.81
C LEU A 111 -4.58 -4.27 2.14
N ALA A 112 -5.55 -4.35 1.23
CA ALA A 112 -6.88 -3.83 1.46
C ALA A 112 -7.56 -4.51 2.64
N THR A 113 -7.44 -5.84 2.76
CA THR A 113 -8.06 -6.59 3.85
C THR A 113 -7.38 -6.34 5.19
N ALA A 114 -6.14 -5.88 5.20
CA ALA A 114 -5.43 -5.52 6.43
C ALA A 114 -5.93 -4.19 7.02
N CYS A 115 -6.58 -3.36 6.23
CA CYS A 115 -7.13 -2.09 6.69
C CYS A 115 -8.38 -2.28 7.55
N ASP A 116 -8.78 -1.24 8.27
CA ASP A 116 -9.91 -1.31 9.21
C ASP A 116 -11.26 -1.29 8.49
N LEU A 117 -11.39 -0.48 7.45
CA LEU A 117 -12.61 -0.35 6.64
C LEU A 117 -12.24 -0.33 5.17
N ARG A 118 -13.17 -0.76 4.34
CA ARG A 118 -13.02 -0.79 2.88
C ARG A 118 -14.22 -0.14 2.23
N LEU A 119 -13.97 0.83 1.36
CA LEU A 119 -14.98 1.44 0.49
C LEU A 119 -14.60 1.09 -0.94
N MET A 120 -15.56 0.64 -1.72
CA MET A 120 -15.32 0.21 -3.10
C MET A 120 -16.15 1.02 -4.06
N VAL A 121 -15.56 1.33 -5.20
CA VAL A 121 -16.34 1.88 -6.30
C VAL A 121 -17.27 0.82 -6.86
N THR A 122 -18.41 1.24 -7.39
CA THR A 122 -19.37 0.36 -8.06
C THR A 122 -19.17 0.41 -9.56
N GLY A 123 -19.42 -0.68 -10.23
CA GLY A 123 -19.34 -0.71 -11.69
C GLY A 123 -18.44 -1.77 -12.27
#